data_57b4092f92cbf1eb2ac9aebb6b8eace8
#
_entry.id   57b4092f92cbf1eb2ac9aebb6b8eace8
#
_cell.length_a   1.000
_cell.length_b   1.000
_cell.length_c   1.000
_cell.angle_alpha   90.00
_cell.angle_beta   90.00
_cell.angle_gamma   90.00
#
_symmetry.space_group_name_H-M   'P 1'
#
loop_
_entity.id
_entity.type
_entity.pdbx_description
1 polymer ?
#
loop_
_entity_poly.entity_id
_entity_poly.type
_entity_poly.pdbx_seq_one_letter_code
_entity_poly.pdbx_strand_id
1 'polypeptide(L)'
;MRAWVVPPGAKRIDDLHRVDRPDPLPGPGQVLVRIRAVSLNYPDQLVVNGTYFTGPNTRDLIPLSDAAGEAAAVGSGVSRVRVGDPVAGCFFQRPLDGATAGPPQALGSPLDGTLADYIVLYEDGVVVIPAHLTDEEAACLPCAGVTAWHALFKAGRPVRTGDTVLVLGTGGVSIFALQFARMAGARVIATSAS
;
A
#
# COMPACT_ATOMS: atom_id res chain seq x y z
N MET A 1 -1.28 19.43 8.33
CA MET A 1 -1.08 18.00 8.64
C MET A 1 0.36 17.73 9.05
N ARG A 2 0.58 16.76 9.90
CA ARG A 2 1.92 16.24 10.20
C ARG A 2 2.29 15.18 9.17
N ALA A 3 3.54 15.16 8.76
CA ALA A 3 4.09 14.11 7.90
C ALA A 3 5.52 13.79 8.31
N TRP A 4 5.97 12.57 8.05
CA TRP A 4 7.38 12.21 8.11
C TRP A 4 7.94 12.17 6.70
N VAL A 5 9.14 12.70 6.51
CA VAL A 5 9.77 12.73 5.20
C VAL A 5 11.15 12.10 5.20
N VAL A 6 11.48 11.49 4.07
CA VAL A 6 12.81 11.02 3.70
C VAL A 6 13.45 12.13 2.87
N PRO A 7 14.48 12.85 3.39
CA PRO A 7 15.13 13.90 2.63
C PRO A 7 16.00 13.32 1.50
N PRO A 8 16.38 14.16 0.50
CA PRO A 8 17.37 13.78 -0.48
C PRO A 8 18.67 13.30 0.16
N GLY A 9 19.19 12.19 -0.32
CA GLY A 9 20.45 11.64 0.18
C GLY A 9 20.37 10.85 1.49
N ALA A 10 19.18 10.65 2.06
CA ALA A 10 18.98 9.78 3.20
C ALA A 10 19.53 8.37 2.95
N LYS A 11 20.07 7.75 3.99
CA LYS A 11 20.66 6.39 3.97
C LYS A 11 20.14 5.52 5.10
N ARG A 12 19.50 6.11 6.08
CA ARG A 12 19.13 5.45 7.34
C ARG A 12 17.76 5.93 7.80
N ILE A 13 17.09 5.11 8.58
CA ILE A 13 15.80 5.46 9.18
C ILE A 13 15.89 6.69 10.09
N ASP A 14 17.03 6.90 10.73
CA ASP A 14 17.26 8.07 11.59
C ASP A 14 17.34 9.39 10.83
N ASP A 15 17.46 9.34 9.49
CA ASP A 15 17.44 10.53 8.64
C ASP A 15 16.02 11.05 8.42
N LEU A 16 14.98 10.26 8.73
CA LEU A 16 13.60 10.70 8.66
C LEU A 16 13.32 11.79 9.70
N HIS A 17 12.60 12.81 9.28
CA HIS A 17 12.16 13.85 10.21
C HIS A 17 10.71 14.25 9.96
N ARG A 18 10.08 14.74 11.02
CA ARG A 18 8.70 15.22 10.96
C ARG A 18 8.66 16.64 10.41
N VAL A 19 7.70 16.89 9.53
CA VAL A 19 7.39 18.22 9.00
C VAL A 19 5.91 18.51 9.18
N ASP A 20 5.58 19.81 9.28
CA ASP A 20 4.21 20.29 9.19
C ASP A 20 3.97 20.83 7.77
N ARG A 21 2.88 20.39 7.14
CA ARG A 21 2.44 20.80 5.81
C ARG A 21 0.98 21.25 5.88
N PRO A 22 0.51 22.13 4.96
CA PRO A 22 -0.92 22.37 4.81
C PRO A 22 -1.68 21.06 4.58
N ASP A 23 -2.93 21.00 5.07
CA ASP A 23 -3.79 19.86 4.75
C ASP A 23 -4.09 19.88 3.25
N PRO A 24 -3.93 18.74 2.54
CA PRO A 24 -4.20 18.70 1.12
C PRO A 24 -5.71 18.74 0.86
N LEU A 25 -6.09 19.23 -0.32
CA LEU A 25 -7.48 19.29 -0.75
C LEU A 25 -7.69 18.34 -1.94
N PRO A 26 -8.78 17.56 -1.97
CA PRO A 26 -9.06 16.67 -3.09
C PRO A 26 -9.55 17.44 -4.31
N GLY A 27 -8.91 17.23 -5.46
CA GLY A 27 -9.37 17.69 -6.77
C GLY A 27 -10.47 16.81 -7.35
N PRO A 28 -10.93 17.09 -8.59
CA PRO A 28 -11.92 16.24 -9.27
C PRO A 28 -11.47 14.78 -9.35
N GLY A 29 -12.38 13.84 -9.05
CA GLY A 29 -12.10 12.40 -9.02
C GLY A 29 -11.20 11.92 -7.90
N GLN A 30 -10.91 12.78 -6.91
CA GLN A 30 -10.00 12.46 -5.81
C GLN A 30 -10.71 12.39 -4.46
N VAL A 31 -10.14 11.63 -3.55
CA VAL A 31 -10.61 11.39 -2.17
C VAL A 31 -9.51 11.83 -1.21
N LEU A 32 -9.84 12.68 -0.24
CA LEU A 32 -8.98 12.97 0.90
C LEU A 32 -9.19 11.87 1.95
N VAL A 33 -8.16 11.13 2.26
CA VAL A 33 -8.18 10.08 3.27
C VAL A 33 -7.48 10.58 4.53
N ARG A 34 -8.18 10.57 5.67
CA ARG A 34 -7.60 10.70 7.00
C ARG A 34 -7.03 9.35 7.40
N ILE A 35 -5.71 9.25 7.48
CA ILE A 35 -5.01 8.02 7.79
C ILE A 35 -5.19 7.68 9.27
N ARG A 36 -5.55 6.42 9.56
CA ARG A 36 -5.71 5.87 10.92
C ARG A 36 -4.68 4.78 11.22
N ALA A 37 -4.30 4.01 10.20
CA ALA A 37 -3.28 2.97 10.29
C ALA A 37 -2.42 2.94 9.03
N VAL A 38 -1.15 2.57 9.20
CA VAL A 38 -0.20 2.32 8.11
C VAL A 38 0.47 0.96 8.33
N SER A 39 0.92 0.33 7.25
CA SER A 39 1.68 -0.92 7.33
C SER A 39 3.06 -0.74 6.74
N LEU A 40 4.06 -1.33 7.38
CA LEU A 40 5.45 -1.32 6.93
C LEU A 40 5.71 -2.49 5.99
N ASN A 41 6.38 -2.21 4.89
CA ASN A 41 6.77 -3.18 3.89
C ASN A 41 8.28 -3.13 3.60
N TYR A 42 8.85 -4.23 3.13
CA TYR A 42 10.28 -4.29 2.78
C TYR A 42 10.73 -3.19 1.79
N PRO A 43 9.95 -2.83 0.74
CA PRO A 43 10.28 -1.71 -0.14
C PRO A 43 10.49 -0.37 0.57
N ASP A 44 9.81 -0.11 1.67
CA ASP A 44 9.93 1.16 2.40
C ASP A 44 11.37 1.38 2.90
N GLN A 45 12.02 0.31 3.37
CA GLN A 45 13.43 0.35 3.76
C GLN A 45 14.34 0.66 2.56
N LEU A 46 14.04 0.10 1.39
CA LEU A 46 14.80 0.36 0.16
C LEU A 46 14.65 1.81 -0.30
N VAL A 47 13.44 2.39 -0.15
CA VAL A 47 13.18 3.80 -0.44
C VAL A 47 13.99 4.70 0.48
N VAL A 48 13.98 4.43 1.79
CA VAL A 48 14.74 5.20 2.78
C VAL A 48 16.24 5.13 2.48
N ASN A 49 16.76 3.96 2.14
CA ASN A 49 18.19 3.76 1.84
C ASN A 49 18.60 4.26 0.46
N GLY A 50 17.66 4.69 -0.38
CA GLY A 50 17.90 5.13 -1.76
C GLY A 50 18.32 4.01 -2.71
N THR A 51 17.98 2.75 -2.38
CA THR A 51 18.29 1.55 -3.17
C THR A 51 17.07 0.94 -3.87
N TYR A 52 15.91 1.59 -3.76
CA TYR A 52 14.73 1.18 -4.47
C TYR A 52 14.90 1.41 -5.99
N PHE A 53 14.17 0.67 -6.83
CA PHE A 53 14.33 0.72 -8.29
C PHE A 53 14.08 2.10 -8.91
N THR A 54 13.37 3.00 -8.22
CA THR A 54 13.19 4.40 -8.63
C THR A 54 14.44 5.26 -8.43
N GLY A 55 15.47 4.71 -7.78
CA GLY A 55 16.69 5.43 -7.42
C GLY A 55 16.55 6.29 -6.17
N PRO A 56 17.60 7.06 -5.84
CA PRO A 56 17.61 7.94 -4.68
C PRO A 56 16.56 9.05 -4.79
N ASN A 57 16.00 9.44 -3.67
CA ASN A 57 15.07 10.55 -3.60
C ASN A 57 15.77 11.87 -3.98
N THR A 58 15.16 12.65 -4.86
CA THR A 58 15.64 13.97 -5.29
C THR A 58 14.90 15.13 -4.60
N ARG A 59 13.88 14.83 -3.80
CA ARG A 59 13.07 15.76 -3.00
C ARG A 59 12.72 15.13 -1.67
N ASP A 60 12.19 15.91 -0.74
CA ASP A 60 11.53 15.37 0.43
C ASP A 60 10.35 14.50 0.00
N LEU A 61 10.37 13.25 0.41
CA LEU A 61 9.37 12.25 0.05
C LEU A 61 8.69 11.72 1.32
N ILE A 62 7.37 11.70 1.35
CA ILE A 62 6.63 10.97 2.40
C ILE A 62 6.72 9.48 2.05
N PRO A 63 7.31 8.64 2.93
CA PRO A 63 7.45 7.21 2.66
C PRO A 63 6.16 6.43 2.96
N LEU A 64 6.24 5.12 2.80
CA LEU A 64 5.24 4.08 2.98
C LEU A 64 4.17 4.05 1.87
N SER A 65 3.73 2.85 1.54
CA SER A 65 2.73 2.64 0.49
C SER A 65 1.34 2.32 1.01
N ASP A 66 1.27 1.74 2.20
CA ASP A 66 0.07 1.09 2.70
C ASP A 66 -0.58 1.88 3.82
N ALA A 67 -1.87 2.19 3.66
CA ALA A 67 -2.68 2.83 4.69
C ALA A 67 -4.14 2.41 4.62
N ALA A 68 -4.78 2.55 5.77
CA ALA A 68 -6.22 2.51 5.95
C ALA A 68 -6.67 3.69 6.79
N GLY A 69 -7.92 4.11 6.62
CA GLY A 69 -8.50 5.21 7.35
C GLY A 69 -9.89 5.56 6.86
N GLU A 70 -10.24 6.83 6.89
CA GLU A 70 -11.58 7.32 6.56
C GLU A 70 -11.54 8.36 5.45
N ALA A 71 -12.47 8.28 4.51
CA ALA A 71 -12.67 9.33 3.51
C ALA A 71 -13.15 10.61 4.21
N ALA A 72 -12.25 11.59 4.38
CA ALA A 72 -12.53 12.84 5.09
C ALA A 72 -13.21 13.88 4.20
N ALA A 73 -12.91 13.87 2.90
CA ALA A 73 -13.56 14.70 1.88
C ALA A 73 -13.45 14.03 0.52
N VAL A 74 -14.34 14.41 -0.41
CA VAL A 74 -14.35 13.93 -1.79
C VAL A 74 -14.41 15.11 -2.76
N GLY A 75 -13.69 15.01 -3.86
CA GLY A 75 -13.73 15.98 -4.95
C GLY A 75 -14.95 15.78 -5.85
N SER A 76 -15.15 16.73 -6.78
CA SER A 76 -16.23 16.63 -7.75
C SER A 76 -16.08 15.37 -8.63
N GLY A 77 -17.19 14.74 -8.99
CA GLY A 77 -17.23 13.55 -9.85
C GLY A 77 -16.94 12.24 -9.15
N VAL A 78 -16.51 12.23 -7.88
CA VAL A 78 -16.35 11.01 -7.09
C VAL A 78 -17.71 10.35 -6.86
N SER A 79 -17.81 9.07 -7.15
CA SER A 79 -19.05 8.28 -7.09
C SER A 79 -18.95 6.99 -6.29
N ARG A 80 -17.73 6.43 -6.17
CA ARG A 80 -17.47 5.12 -5.55
C ARG A 80 -17.30 5.17 -4.05
N VAL A 81 -16.99 6.36 -3.50
CA VAL A 81 -16.66 6.59 -2.09
C VAL A 81 -17.43 7.78 -1.58
N ARG A 82 -17.85 7.74 -0.34
CA ARG A 82 -18.55 8.84 0.37
C ARG A 82 -17.74 9.28 1.58
N VAL A 83 -17.92 10.52 1.99
CA VAL A 83 -17.35 11.01 3.26
C VAL A 83 -17.83 10.12 4.42
N GLY A 84 -16.90 9.70 5.26
CA GLY A 84 -17.12 8.77 6.36
C GLY A 84 -16.89 7.29 6.02
N ASP A 85 -16.76 6.92 4.75
CA ASP A 85 -16.46 5.54 4.39
C ASP A 85 -15.08 5.12 4.89
N PRO A 86 -14.93 3.91 5.48
CA PRO A 86 -13.63 3.34 5.77
C PRO A 86 -12.96 2.89 4.46
N VAL A 87 -11.74 3.34 4.20
CA VAL A 87 -11.03 3.09 2.95
C VAL A 87 -9.57 2.70 3.15
N ALA A 88 -9.05 1.84 2.28
CA ALA A 88 -7.63 1.53 2.14
C ALA A 88 -7.13 2.03 0.78
N GLY A 89 -5.91 2.56 0.75
CA GLY A 89 -5.26 3.01 -0.48
C GLY A 89 -4.67 1.83 -1.27
N CYS A 90 -4.84 1.82 -2.58
CA CYS A 90 -4.13 0.89 -3.45
C CYS A 90 -2.66 1.32 -3.60
N PHE A 91 -1.77 0.33 -3.75
CA PHE A 91 -0.34 0.58 -3.96
C PHE A 91 -0.06 1.48 -5.17
N PHE A 92 -0.78 1.26 -6.28
CA PHE A 92 -0.69 2.08 -7.48
C PHE A 92 -1.88 3.03 -7.59
N GLN A 93 -1.59 4.29 -7.97
CA GLN A 93 -2.53 5.40 -7.95
C GLN A 93 -2.91 5.94 -9.34
N ARG A 94 -2.90 5.15 -10.37
CA ARG A 94 -3.51 5.54 -11.65
C ARG A 94 -4.47 4.46 -12.12
N PRO A 95 -5.53 4.85 -12.87
CA PRO A 95 -6.38 3.85 -13.49
C PRO A 95 -5.51 2.88 -14.29
N LEU A 96 -5.68 1.61 -14.03
CA LEU A 96 -5.02 0.53 -14.77
C LEU A 96 -5.76 0.24 -16.09
N ASP A 97 -6.45 1.23 -16.66
CA ASP A 97 -7.23 1.11 -17.89
C ASP A 97 -6.37 0.91 -19.15
N GLY A 98 -5.06 0.81 -18.99
CA GLY A 98 -4.10 0.63 -20.09
C GLY A 98 -4.00 1.81 -21.04
N ALA A 99 -4.84 2.83 -20.88
CA ALA A 99 -4.91 3.99 -21.79
C ALA A 99 -3.91 5.08 -21.44
N THR A 100 -3.39 5.10 -20.22
CA THR A 100 -2.37 6.05 -19.78
C THR A 100 -0.98 5.45 -19.91
N ALA A 101 -0.35 5.70 -21.05
CA ALA A 101 1.04 5.35 -21.28
C ALA A 101 1.95 6.10 -20.29
N GLY A 102 2.37 5.43 -19.23
CA GLY A 102 3.33 5.95 -18.24
C GLY A 102 3.73 4.87 -17.24
N PRO A 103 4.89 5.03 -16.59
CA PRO A 103 5.28 4.08 -15.55
C PRO A 103 4.26 4.06 -14.41
N PRO A 104 4.08 2.91 -13.73
CA PRO A 104 3.23 2.81 -12.55
C PRO A 104 3.59 3.89 -11.52
N GLN A 105 2.57 4.53 -10.96
CA GLN A 105 2.74 5.55 -9.93
C GLN A 105 2.48 4.93 -8.56
N ALA A 106 3.52 4.46 -7.91
CA ALA A 106 3.44 3.82 -6.60
C ALA A 106 3.48 4.85 -5.48
N LEU A 107 2.69 4.62 -4.43
CA LEU A 107 2.79 5.36 -3.18
C LEU A 107 4.12 5.05 -2.49
N GLY A 108 4.68 6.06 -1.81
CA GLY A 108 5.97 5.97 -1.12
C GLY A 108 7.20 6.12 -2.04
N SER A 109 7.07 5.90 -3.35
CA SER A 109 8.04 6.28 -4.39
C SER A 109 7.51 5.86 -5.78
N PRO A 110 7.38 6.75 -6.76
CA PRO A 110 7.80 8.15 -6.76
C PRO A 110 6.78 9.14 -6.17
N LEU A 111 5.52 8.69 -5.90
CA LEU A 111 4.53 9.54 -5.24
C LEU A 111 4.82 9.68 -3.75
N ASP A 112 4.33 10.76 -3.14
CA ASP A 112 4.24 10.83 -1.69
C ASP A 112 3.39 9.66 -1.17
N GLY A 113 3.82 9.09 -0.06
CA GLY A 113 3.21 7.93 0.56
C GLY A 113 2.32 8.27 1.75
N THR A 114 2.23 7.33 2.66
CA THR A 114 1.17 7.29 3.66
C THR A 114 1.61 7.65 5.08
N LEU A 115 2.88 7.95 5.33
CA LEU A 115 3.34 8.33 6.69
C LEU A 115 3.02 9.78 7.01
N ALA A 116 1.72 10.12 7.02
CA ALA A 116 1.17 11.45 7.26
C ALA A 116 -0.23 11.36 7.89
N ASP A 117 -0.77 12.50 8.35
CA ASP A 117 -2.15 12.53 8.87
C ASP A 117 -3.20 12.35 7.76
N TYR A 118 -2.91 12.85 6.55
CA TYR A 118 -3.81 12.82 5.39
C TYR A 118 -3.06 12.49 4.10
N ILE A 119 -3.78 11.88 3.16
CA ILE A 119 -3.33 11.69 1.77
C ILE A 119 -4.50 11.92 0.81
N VAL A 120 -4.19 12.44 -0.39
CA VAL A 120 -5.16 12.53 -1.49
C VAL A 120 -4.89 11.41 -2.49
N LEU A 121 -5.91 10.61 -2.76
CA LEU A 121 -5.87 9.46 -3.67
C LEU A 121 -6.94 9.61 -4.75
N TYR A 122 -6.75 8.99 -5.92
CA TYR A 122 -7.81 8.87 -6.90
C TYR A 122 -8.90 7.89 -6.42
N GLU A 123 -10.17 8.10 -6.78
CA GLU A 123 -11.24 7.19 -6.36
C GLU A 123 -11.04 5.75 -6.85
N ASP A 124 -10.37 5.55 -8.01
CA ASP A 124 -9.97 4.23 -8.49
C ASP A 124 -8.77 3.64 -7.73
N GLY A 125 -8.03 4.46 -7.01
CA GLY A 125 -6.91 4.11 -6.17
C GLY A 125 -7.30 3.83 -4.71
N VAL A 126 -8.58 3.70 -4.38
CA VAL A 126 -9.06 3.34 -3.05
C VAL A 126 -10.06 2.20 -3.09
N VAL A 127 -10.14 1.45 -2.00
CA VAL A 127 -11.09 0.35 -1.80
C VAL A 127 -11.80 0.57 -0.46
N VAL A 128 -13.12 0.42 -0.44
CA VAL A 128 -13.91 0.45 0.80
C VAL A 128 -13.56 -0.79 1.63
N ILE A 129 -13.23 -0.58 2.89
CA ILE A 129 -12.85 -1.63 3.83
C ILE A 129 -14.10 -2.40 4.27
N PRO A 130 -14.10 -3.74 4.21
CA PRO A 130 -15.18 -4.55 4.77
C PRO A 130 -15.33 -4.32 6.29
N ALA A 131 -16.56 -4.25 6.77
CA ALA A 131 -16.89 -3.89 8.15
C ALA A 131 -16.31 -4.83 9.24
N HIS A 132 -15.85 -6.01 8.87
CA HIS A 132 -15.24 -6.97 9.81
C HIS A 132 -13.73 -6.76 10.02
N LEU A 133 -13.09 -5.87 9.25
CA LEU A 133 -11.66 -5.56 9.39
C LEU A 133 -11.46 -4.27 10.19
N THR A 134 -10.45 -4.25 11.01
CA THR A 134 -9.93 -3.01 11.62
C THR A 134 -9.09 -2.22 10.62
N ASP A 135 -8.81 -0.96 10.91
CA ASP A 135 -7.93 -0.13 10.08
C ASP A 135 -6.52 -0.75 9.98
N GLU A 136 -5.99 -1.33 11.07
CA GLU A 136 -4.68 -1.98 11.11
C GLU A 136 -4.63 -3.24 10.23
N GLU A 137 -5.68 -4.07 10.28
CA GLU A 137 -5.77 -5.26 9.43
C GLU A 137 -5.88 -4.88 7.96
N ALA A 138 -6.73 -3.89 7.65
CA ALA A 138 -6.92 -3.41 6.29
C ALA A 138 -5.67 -2.77 5.71
N ALA A 139 -4.89 -2.02 6.52
CA ALA A 139 -3.63 -1.42 6.08
C ALA A 139 -2.59 -2.46 5.64
N CYS A 140 -2.65 -3.71 6.12
CA CYS A 140 -1.71 -4.76 5.72
C CYS A 140 -2.00 -5.38 4.34
N LEU A 141 -3.16 -5.10 3.74
CA LEU A 141 -3.62 -5.79 2.54
C LEU A 141 -3.05 -5.24 1.22
N PRO A 142 -2.90 -3.90 1.00
CA PRO A 142 -2.65 -3.35 -0.32
C PRO A 142 -1.35 -3.82 -0.96
N CYS A 143 -0.26 -3.96 -0.20
CA CYS A 143 1.00 -4.49 -0.71
C CYS A 143 1.10 -6.00 -0.48
N ALA A 144 1.20 -6.44 0.77
CA ALA A 144 1.52 -7.84 1.08
C ALA A 144 0.38 -8.81 0.73
N GLY A 145 -0.86 -8.46 1.06
CA GLY A 145 -2.04 -9.28 0.77
C GLY A 145 -2.26 -9.44 -0.73
N VAL A 146 -2.27 -8.31 -1.47
CA VAL A 146 -2.46 -8.34 -2.94
C VAL A 146 -1.32 -9.07 -3.63
N THR A 147 -0.07 -8.88 -3.19
CA THR A 147 1.10 -9.60 -3.75
C THR A 147 0.94 -11.11 -3.59
N ALA A 148 0.58 -11.57 -2.39
CA ALA A 148 0.36 -13.00 -2.14
C ALA A 148 -0.81 -13.56 -2.96
N TRP A 149 -1.92 -12.83 -3.02
CA TRP A 149 -3.09 -13.22 -3.82
C TRP A 149 -2.75 -13.32 -5.30
N HIS A 150 -2.08 -12.30 -5.84
CA HIS A 150 -1.70 -12.29 -7.25
C HIS A 150 -0.76 -13.45 -7.58
N ALA A 151 0.26 -13.69 -6.76
CA ALA A 151 1.21 -14.79 -6.97
C ALA A 151 0.53 -16.17 -6.98
N LEU A 152 -0.44 -16.40 -6.09
CA LEU A 152 -1.10 -17.69 -5.96
C LEU A 152 -2.21 -17.94 -6.99
N PHE A 153 -2.90 -16.88 -7.45
CA PHE A 153 -4.13 -17.06 -8.22
C PHE A 153 -4.15 -16.36 -9.57
N LYS A 154 -3.21 -15.45 -9.86
CA LYS A 154 -3.23 -14.63 -11.08
C LYS A 154 -1.94 -14.70 -11.92
N ALA A 155 -0.79 -14.89 -11.30
CA ALA A 155 0.52 -14.84 -12.00
C ALA A 155 0.83 -16.09 -12.86
N GLY A 156 0.00 -17.12 -12.81
CA GLY A 156 0.17 -18.36 -13.55
C GLY A 156 -1.00 -19.31 -13.32
N ARG A 157 -0.70 -20.61 -13.18
CA ARG A 157 -1.73 -21.59 -12.82
C ARG A 157 -2.24 -21.30 -11.39
N PRO A 158 -3.53 -21.01 -11.21
CA PRO A 158 -4.09 -20.80 -9.88
C PRO A 158 -3.90 -22.00 -8.96
N VAL A 159 -3.59 -21.76 -7.70
CA VAL A 159 -3.52 -22.78 -6.66
C VAL A 159 -4.90 -23.43 -6.46
N ARG A 160 -4.91 -24.76 -6.31
CA ARG A 160 -6.12 -25.58 -6.16
C ARG A 160 -5.97 -26.51 -4.96
N THR A 161 -7.10 -27.08 -4.54
CA THR A 161 -7.16 -28.14 -3.52
C THR A 161 -6.23 -29.29 -3.90
N GLY A 162 -5.42 -29.74 -2.95
CA GLY A 162 -4.44 -30.82 -3.12
C GLY A 162 -3.07 -30.36 -3.66
N ASP A 163 -2.91 -29.13 -4.10
CA ASP A 163 -1.59 -28.60 -4.45
C ASP A 163 -0.69 -28.47 -3.21
N THR A 164 0.62 -28.42 -3.42
CA THR A 164 1.58 -28.08 -2.37
C THR A 164 2.22 -26.74 -2.70
N VAL A 165 2.17 -25.81 -1.73
CA VAL A 165 2.74 -24.47 -1.82
C VAL A 165 3.90 -24.34 -0.82
N LEU A 166 5.07 -23.96 -1.31
CA LEU A 166 6.22 -23.61 -0.48
C LEU A 166 6.27 -22.10 -0.29
N VAL A 167 6.27 -21.61 0.94
CA VAL A 167 6.53 -20.21 1.28
C VAL A 167 7.88 -20.07 1.96
N LEU A 168 8.65 -19.07 1.54
CA LEU A 168 10.00 -18.82 2.03
C LEU A 168 10.00 -17.71 3.08
N GLY A 169 10.31 -18.07 4.33
CA GLY A 169 10.30 -17.13 5.44
C GLY A 169 8.92 -16.87 6.03
N THR A 170 8.87 -15.97 7.00
CA THR A 170 7.68 -15.60 7.80
C THR A 170 7.32 -14.11 7.71
N GLY A 171 7.73 -13.44 6.63
CA GLY A 171 7.34 -12.06 6.34
C GLY A 171 5.89 -11.93 5.89
N GLY A 172 5.38 -10.69 5.77
CA GLY A 172 3.97 -10.40 5.48
C GLY A 172 3.42 -11.14 4.26
N VAL A 173 4.13 -11.11 3.11
CA VAL A 173 3.71 -11.82 1.89
C VAL A 173 3.62 -13.33 2.13
N SER A 174 4.61 -13.92 2.83
CA SER A 174 4.62 -15.36 3.11
C SER A 174 3.48 -15.79 4.02
N ILE A 175 3.16 -14.99 5.04
CA ILE A 175 2.04 -15.26 5.96
C ILE A 175 0.70 -15.16 5.23
N PHE A 176 0.48 -14.14 4.39
CA PHE A 176 -0.72 -14.07 3.56
C PHE A 176 -0.80 -15.22 2.57
N ALA A 177 0.32 -15.57 1.91
CA ALA A 177 0.36 -16.70 0.98
C ALA A 177 0.02 -18.04 1.68
N LEU A 178 0.52 -18.26 2.91
CA LEU A 178 0.15 -19.42 3.72
C LEU A 178 -1.35 -19.47 3.99
N GLN A 179 -1.94 -18.34 4.42
CA GLN A 179 -3.37 -18.27 4.72
C GLN A 179 -4.21 -18.53 3.47
N PHE A 180 -3.92 -17.85 2.36
CA PHE A 180 -4.66 -17.99 1.11
C PHE A 180 -4.52 -19.37 0.49
N ALA A 181 -3.33 -19.98 0.52
CA ALA A 181 -3.12 -21.34 0.02
C ALA A 181 -3.91 -22.37 0.86
N ARG A 182 -3.95 -22.20 2.19
CA ARG A 182 -4.77 -23.06 3.05
C ARG A 182 -6.27 -22.90 2.77
N MET A 183 -6.74 -21.65 2.57
CA MET A 183 -8.13 -21.38 2.17
C MET A 183 -8.48 -22.09 0.86
N ALA A 184 -7.55 -22.19 -0.08
CA ALA A 184 -7.72 -22.92 -1.34
C ALA A 184 -7.63 -24.47 -1.20
N GLY A 185 -7.41 -25.00 0.01
CA GLY A 185 -7.27 -26.42 0.26
C GLY A 185 -5.90 -27.00 -0.11
N ALA A 186 -4.88 -26.17 -0.24
CA ALA A 186 -3.52 -26.61 -0.52
C ALA A 186 -2.78 -27.01 0.77
N ARG A 187 -1.81 -27.92 0.62
CA ARG A 187 -0.80 -28.19 1.63
C ARG A 187 0.24 -27.07 1.61
N VAL A 188 0.60 -26.53 2.78
CA VAL A 188 1.61 -25.47 2.85
C VAL A 188 2.84 -25.97 3.61
N ILE A 189 4.01 -25.71 3.03
CA ILE A 189 5.31 -25.86 3.65
C ILE A 189 5.90 -24.46 3.82
N ALA A 190 6.29 -24.11 5.05
CA ALA A 190 6.92 -22.82 5.34
C ALA A 190 8.34 -23.05 5.84
N THR A 191 9.29 -22.21 5.39
CA THR A 191 10.63 -22.19 5.96
C THR A 191 10.72 -21.06 7.00
N SER A 192 11.57 -21.23 8.01
CA SER A 192 11.94 -20.19 8.97
C SER A 192 13.45 -20.20 9.16
N ALA A 193 14.02 -19.06 9.48
CA ALA A 193 15.43 -18.91 9.83
C ALA A 193 15.72 -19.10 11.32
N SER A 194 14.66 -19.36 12.11
CA SER A 194 14.71 -19.63 13.57
C SER A 194 14.30 -21.04 13.88
#